data_055265f0b72f6b2dafcc2a039151a2b6
#
_entry.id   055265f0b72f6b2dafcc2a039151a2b6
#
_cell.length_a   1.000
_cell.length_b   1.000
_cell.length_c   1.000
_cell.angle_alpha   90.00
_cell.angle_beta   90.00
_cell.angle_gamma   90.00
#
_symmetry.space_group_name_H-M   'P 1'
#
loop_
_entity.id
_entity.type
_entity.pdbx_description
1 polymer ?
#
loop_
_entity_poly.entity_id
_entity_poly.type
_entity_poly.pdbx_seq_one_letter_code
_entity_poly.pdbx_strand_id
1 'polypeptide(L)'
;NFVVTEEDFKRMENGEWKMENAMQQDGAQPTPNSRLSILDFSNFLIVANPLKALQKLAEAHRENFKIPVIGITGSNGKTIVKEWLHQLLSPDRCIVRSPRSYNSQIGVPLSVWQLNEEAELGIFEAGISEMGEMGALKRMIKPTIGILTNIGGAHQENFFSLQEKCMEKLTLFKDCDV
;
A
#
# COMPACT_ATOMS: atom_id res chain seq x y z
N ASN A 1 -1.79 10.15 14.56
CA ASN A 1 -2.37 8.91 15.11
C ASN A 1 -1.46 7.73 14.74
N PHE A 2 -1.21 6.86 15.69
CA PHE A 2 -0.38 5.68 15.52
C PHE A 2 -1.24 4.42 15.61
N VAL A 3 -0.89 3.40 14.81
CA VAL A 3 -1.55 2.09 14.86
C VAL A 3 -0.51 1.08 15.34
N VAL A 4 -0.77 0.45 16.47
CA VAL A 4 0.17 -0.49 17.12
C VAL A 4 -0.57 -1.75 17.59
N THR A 5 0.18 -2.84 17.86
CA THR A 5 -0.39 -4.02 18.52
C THR A 5 -0.57 -3.77 20.03
N GLU A 6 -1.41 -4.57 20.68
CA GLU A 6 -1.57 -4.51 22.13
C GLU A 6 -0.26 -4.85 22.86
N GLU A 7 0.54 -5.76 22.33
CA GLU A 7 1.84 -6.14 22.88
C GLU A 7 2.84 -4.99 22.77
N ASP A 8 2.95 -4.35 21.60
CA ASP A 8 3.81 -3.19 21.39
C ASP A 8 3.39 -2.03 22.28
N PHE A 9 2.08 -1.81 22.46
CA PHE A 9 1.57 -0.80 23.36
C PHE A 9 2.00 -1.04 24.82
N LYS A 10 1.84 -2.27 25.32
CA LYS A 10 2.31 -2.64 26.68
C LYS A 10 3.82 -2.45 26.85
N ARG A 11 4.63 -2.79 25.83
CA ARG A 11 6.09 -2.57 25.84
C ARG A 11 6.44 -1.08 25.89
N MET A 12 5.67 -0.22 25.20
CA MET A 12 5.83 1.24 25.30
C MET A 12 5.49 1.77 26.69
N GLU A 13 4.37 1.35 27.30
CA GLU A 13 3.98 1.75 28.66
C GLU A 13 5.04 1.34 29.69
N ASN A 14 5.64 0.17 29.56
CA ASN A 14 6.65 -0.33 30.46
C ASN A 14 8.06 0.27 30.22
N GLY A 15 8.22 1.14 29.21
CA GLY A 15 9.51 1.73 28.86
C GLY A 15 10.50 0.78 28.22
N GLU A 16 10.05 -0.40 27.78
CA GLU A 16 10.88 -1.46 27.19
C GLU A 16 11.04 -1.30 25.66
N TRP A 17 10.30 -0.37 25.04
CA TRP A 17 10.33 -0.16 23.62
C TRP A 17 11.53 0.69 23.20
N LYS A 18 12.42 0.13 22.39
CA LYS A 18 13.56 0.85 21.80
C LYS A 18 13.26 1.11 20.32
N MET A 19 13.38 2.36 19.91
CA MET A 19 13.36 2.73 18.47
C MET A 19 14.67 2.30 17.80
N GLU A 20 14.85 1.02 17.50
CA GLU A 20 16.08 0.54 16.86
C GLU A 20 16.25 0.87 15.39
N ASN A 21 15.19 1.32 14.67
CA ASN A 21 15.24 1.46 13.20
C ASN A 21 14.67 2.76 12.60
N ALA A 22 14.39 3.79 13.38
CA ALA A 22 13.73 4.98 12.84
C ALA A 22 14.67 6.17 12.53
N MET A 23 15.94 6.16 12.95
CA MET A 23 16.85 7.31 12.77
C MET A 23 18.29 6.90 12.49
N GLN A 24 18.56 6.32 11.34
CA GLN A 24 19.96 6.18 10.84
C GLN A 24 20.30 7.21 9.75
N GLN A 25 19.61 8.33 9.64
CA GLN A 25 19.90 9.32 8.59
C GLN A 25 20.38 10.71 9.05
N ASP A 26 20.34 11.03 10.34
CA ASP A 26 20.89 12.32 10.78
C ASP A 26 21.73 12.13 12.05
N GLY A 27 23.03 11.99 11.90
CA GLY A 27 24.11 11.86 12.87
C GLY A 27 24.00 12.47 14.28
N ALA A 28 22.84 12.53 14.88
CA ALA A 28 22.58 13.00 16.24
C ALA A 28 22.56 11.78 17.19
N GLN A 29 23.55 11.71 18.08
CA GLN A 29 23.61 10.74 19.17
C GLN A 29 22.39 10.89 20.10
N PRO A 30 21.64 9.84 20.40
CA PRO A 30 20.56 9.92 21.37
C PRO A 30 21.12 10.18 22.78
N THR A 31 20.69 11.25 23.43
CA THR A 31 21.02 11.51 24.82
C THR A 31 20.31 10.47 25.72
N PRO A 32 20.97 9.94 26.78
CA PRO A 32 20.46 8.83 27.61
C PRO A 32 19.18 9.13 28.43
N ASN A 33 18.62 10.33 28.34
CA ASN A 33 17.51 10.79 29.20
C ASN A 33 16.27 11.30 28.45
N SER A 34 16.10 11.02 27.17
CA SER A 34 14.80 11.22 26.53
C SER A 34 13.87 10.06 26.91
N ARG A 35 13.40 10.04 28.16
CA ARG A 35 12.22 9.28 28.53
C ARG A 35 11.10 9.74 27.62
N LEU A 36 10.50 8.81 26.87
CA LEU A 36 9.22 8.94 26.16
C LEU A 36 8.05 9.26 27.15
N SER A 37 8.29 10.19 28.09
CA SER A 37 7.38 10.55 29.18
C SER A 37 6.23 11.44 28.73
N ILE A 38 6.04 11.65 27.40
CA ILE A 38 4.94 12.47 26.86
C ILE A 38 4.36 11.81 25.60
N LEU A 39 4.15 10.50 25.61
CA LEU A 39 3.25 9.91 24.64
C LEU A 39 1.83 10.12 25.16
N ASP A 40 1.11 11.03 24.53
CA ASP A 40 -0.34 11.13 24.70
C ASP A 40 -0.96 9.89 24.01
N PHE A 41 -1.26 8.86 24.80
CA PHE A 41 -1.82 7.60 24.35
C PHE A 41 -3.22 7.73 23.73
N SER A 42 -3.89 8.89 23.86
CA SER A 42 -5.18 9.15 23.21
C SER A 42 -5.09 9.12 21.67
N ASN A 43 -3.87 9.25 21.10
CA ASN A 43 -3.61 9.20 19.68
C ASN A 43 -3.26 7.80 19.14
N PHE A 44 -3.28 6.77 19.97
CA PHE A 44 -3.00 5.39 19.56
C PHE A 44 -4.28 4.61 19.29
N LEU A 45 -4.29 3.90 18.17
CA LEU A 45 -5.29 2.89 17.84
C LEU A 45 -4.69 1.51 18.08
N ILE A 46 -5.13 0.83 19.14
CA ILE A 46 -4.66 -0.50 19.50
C ILE A 46 -5.43 -1.54 18.70
N VAL A 47 -4.72 -2.38 17.96
CA VAL A 47 -5.30 -3.40 17.07
C VAL A 47 -4.52 -4.70 17.14
N ALA A 48 -5.19 -5.82 16.90
CA ALA A 48 -4.55 -7.14 16.86
C ALA A 48 -3.53 -7.30 15.73
N ASN A 49 -3.73 -6.60 14.60
CA ASN A 49 -2.84 -6.65 13.43
C ASN A 49 -2.83 -5.29 12.72
N PRO A 50 -1.73 -4.51 12.86
CA PRO A 50 -1.63 -3.18 12.26
C PRO A 50 -1.72 -3.17 10.74
N LEU A 51 -1.14 -4.18 10.06
CA LEU A 51 -1.21 -4.27 8.61
C LEU A 51 -2.66 -4.45 8.12
N LYS A 52 -3.40 -5.39 8.73
CA LYS A 52 -4.82 -5.60 8.40
C LYS A 52 -5.67 -4.38 8.74
N ALA A 53 -5.36 -3.67 9.82
CA ALA A 53 -6.06 -2.44 10.18
C ALA A 53 -5.82 -1.35 9.14
N LEU A 54 -4.57 -1.13 8.71
CA LEU A 54 -4.21 -0.18 7.65
C LEU A 54 -4.94 -0.52 6.34
N GLN A 55 -4.95 -1.80 5.95
CA GLN A 55 -5.64 -2.25 4.74
C GLN A 55 -7.15 -1.99 4.80
N LYS A 56 -7.81 -2.29 5.94
CA LYS A 56 -9.24 -2.00 6.14
C LYS A 56 -9.57 -0.52 6.13
N LEU A 57 -8.70 0.32 6.72
CA LEU A 57 -8.86 1.76 6.65
C LEU A 57 -8.78 2.26 5.20
N ALA A 58 -7.83 1.75 4.42
CA ALA A 58 -7.71 2.11 3.00
C ALA A 58 -8.90 1.60 2.16
N GLU A 59 -9.41 0.39 2.44
CA GLU A 59 -10.65 -0.13 1.82
C GLU A 59 -11.83 0.81 2.07
N ALA A 60 -12.06 1.19 3.33
CA ALA A 60 -13.15 2.08 3.73
C ALA A 60 -12.97 3.50 3.13
N HIS A 61 -11.74 4.01 3.11
CA HIS A 61 -11.43 5.30 2.48
C HIS A 61 -11.72 5.27 0.99
N ARG A 62 -11.30 4.22 0.26
CA ARG A 62 -11.54 4.05 -1.17
C ARG A 62 -13.03 4.04 -1.54
N GLU A 63 -13.90 3.54 -0.67
CA GLU A 63 -15.35 3.46 -0.90
C GLU A 63 -16.02 4.83 -1.05
N ASN A 64 -15.43 5.87 -0.50
CA ASN A 64 -15.96 7.24 -0.59
C ASN A 64 -15.81 7.85 -2.00
N PHE A 65 -14.97 7.26 -2.85
CA PHE A 65 -14.65 7.83 -4.17
C PHE A 65 -15.23 6.97 -5.29
N LYS A 66 -16.13 7.55 -6.09
CA LYS A 66 -16.79 6.90 -7.27
C LYS A 66 -16.09 7.25 -8.59
N ILE A 67 -14.79 7.44 -8.55
CA ILE A 67 -13.96 7.76 -9.70
C ILE A 67 -13.47 6.50 -10.40
N PRO A 68 -13.14 6.57 -11.71
CA PRO A 68 -12.40 5.51 -12.40
C PRO A 68 -11.06 5.25 -11.73
N VAL A 69 -10.66 3.99 -11.69
CA VAL A 69 -9.36 3.59 -11.14
C VAL A 69 -8.70 2.59 -12.06
N ILE A 70 -7.49 2.91 -12.49
CA ILE A 70 -6.62 2.01 -13.25
C ILE A 70 -5.77 1.20 -12.26
N GLY A 71 -5.95 -0.11 -12.27
CA GLY A 71 -5.11 -1.05 -11.55
C GLY A 71 -4.05 -1.66 -12.47
N ILE A 72 -2.78 -1.52 -12.11
CA ILE A 72 -1.67 -2.00 -12.94
C ILE A 72 -0.93 -3.11 -12.22
N THR A 73 -0.85 -4.30 -12.84
CA THR A 73 -0.01 -5.39 -12.33
C THR A 73 0.88 -5.95 -13.44
N GLY A 74 1.75 -6.87 -13.08
CA GLY A 74 2.70 -7.53 -13.98
C GLY A 74 4.03 -7.80 -13.29
N SER A 75 4.91 -8.52 -13.94
CA SER A 75 6.24 -8.81 -13.41
C SER A 75 7.17 -7.59 -13.50
N ASN A 76 7.20 -6.91 -14.63
CA ASN A 76 8.01 -5.72 -14.89
C ASN A 76 7.18 -4.62 -15.55
N GLY A 77 7.68 -3.38 -15.55
CA GLY A 77 7.10 -2.26 -16.30
C GLY A 77 5.93 -1.54 -15.63
N LYS A 78 5.41 -1.99 -14.50
CA LYS A 78 4.27 -1.36 -13.78
C LYS A 78 4.49 0.16 -13.57
N THR A 79 5.61 0.52 -12.96
CA THR A 79 5.94 1.91 -12.64
C THR A 79 6.11 2.76 -13.91
N ILE A 80 6.73 2.20 -14.96
CA ILE A 80 6.92 2.90 -16.23
C ILE A 80 5.54 3.21 -16.86
N VAL A 81 4.67 2.22 -16.95
CA VAL A 81 3.31 2.39 -17.51
C VAL A 81 2.51 3.39 -16.69
N LYS A 82 2.57 3.30 -15.36
CA LYS A 82 1.92 4.27 -14.46
C LYS A 82 2.40 5.71 -14.72
N GLU A 83 3.71 5.93 -14.80
CA GLU A 83 4.26 7.27 -15.03
C GLU A 83 3.90 7.80 -16.42
N TRP A 84 3.90 6.97 -17.45
CA TRP A 84 3.48 7.39 -18.78
C TRP A 84 1.98 7.75 -18.84
N LEU A 85 1.12 6.94 -18.24
CA LEU A 85 -0.30 7.26 -18.13
C LEU A 85 -0.53 8.58 -17.40
N HIS A 86 0.19 8.77 -16.28
CA HIS A 86 0.12 10.04 -15.55
C HIS A 86 0.54 11.22 -16.43
N GLN A 87 1.68 11.14 -17.13
CA GLN A 87 2.16 12.22 -18.00
C GLN A 87 1.17 12.54 -19.15
N LEU A 88 0.54 11.50 -19.71
CA LEU A 88 -0.40 11.67 -20.82
C LEU A 88 -1.75 12.27 -20.39
N LEU A 89 -2.22 11.94 -19.20
CA LEU A 89 -3.58 12.24 -18.74
C LEU A 89 -3.65 13.42 -17.76
N SER A 90 -2.53 13.77 -17.09
CA SER A 90 -2.51 14.85 -16.10
C SER A 90 -2.77 16.27 -16.65
N PRO A 91 -2.56 16.59 -17.93
CA PRO A 91 -3.00 17.88 -18.45
C PRO A 91 -4.51 18.11 -18.39
N ASP A 92 -5.31 17.03 -18.45
CA ASP A 92 -6.77 17.09 -18.55
C ASP A 92 -7.50 16.60 -17.29
N ARG A 93 -6.78 16.01 -16.31
CA ARG A 93 -7.40 15.36 -15.14
C ARG A 93 -6.57 15.50 -13.87
N CYS A 94 -7.27 15.66 -12.75
CA CYS A 94 -6.66 15.55 -11.43
C CYS A 94 -6.45 14.07 -11.06
N ILE A 95 -5.18 13.63 -11.05
CA ILE A 95 -4.82 12.21 -10.91
C ILE A 95 -4.13 11.94 -9.58
N VAL A 96 -4.65 11.00 -8.82
CA VAL A 96 -3.95 10.39 -7.68
C VAL A 96 -3.33 9.06 -8.12
N ARG A 97 -2.03 8.88 -7.87
CA ARG A 97 -1.30 7.67 -8.27
C ARG A 97 -0.38 7.15 -7.19
N SER A 98 -0.01 5.87 -7.28
CA SER A 98 1.02 5.28 -6.41
C SER A 98 2.31 6.11 -6.46
N PRO A 99 2.81 6.62 -5.31
CA PRO A 99 4.12 7.27 -5.27
C PRO A 99 5.22 6.23 -5.57
N ARG A 100 6.19 6.60 -6.41
CA ARG A 100 7.29 5.68 -6.77
C ARG A 100 6.74 4.28 -7.15
N SER A 101 7.28 3.20 -6.56
CA SER A 101 6.84 1.80 -6.72
C SER A 101 6.08 1.28 -5.51
N TYR A 102 5.19 2.09 -4.92
CA TYR A 102 4.34 1.68 -3.79
C TYR A 102 3.26 0.71 -4.27
N ASN A 103 3.64 -0.57 -4.39
CA ASN A 103 2.78 -1.63 -4.97
C ASN A 103 2.59 -2.84 -4.05
N SER A 104 3.15 -2.81 -2.83
CA SER A 104 3.09 -3.90 -1.84
C SER A 104 1.86 -3.81 -0.93
N GLN A 105 1.73 -4.78 -0.02
CA GLN A 105 0.68 -4.84 1.01
C GLN A 105 0.64 -3.61 1.94
N ILE A 106 1.75 -2.85 2.04
CA ILE A 106 1.85 -1.59 2.78
C ILE A 106 1.80 -0.39 1.83
N GLY A 107 2.46 -0.47 0.69
CA GLY A 107 2.54 0.64 -0.26
C GLY A 107 1.20 1.00 -0.89
N VAL A 108 0.38 0.00 -1.21
CA VAL A 108 -0.95 0.22 -1.80
C VAL A 108 -1.90 0.97 -0.86
N PRO A 109 -2.10 0.58 0.41
CA PRO A 109 -2.97 1.34 1.29
C PRO A 109 -2.50 2.78 1.49
N LEU A 110 -1.20 3.04 1.58
CA LEU A 110 -0.66 4.40 1.67
C LEU A 110 -0.90 5.20 0.38
N SER A 111 -0.91 4.55 -0.77
CA SER A 111 -1.22 5.19 -2.06
C SER A 111 -2.71 5.53 -2.17
N VAL A 112 -3.58 4.60 -1.83
CA VAL A 112 -5.05 4.77 -1.86
C VAL A 112 -5.48 5.85 -0.87
N TRP A 113 -4.82 5.98 0.28
CA TRP A 113 -5.09 7.01 1.28
C TRP A 113 -4.89 8.45 0.76
N GLN A 114 -4.18 8.64 -0.35
CA GLN A 114 -3.99 9.95 -0.98
C GLN A 114 -5.19 10.41 -1.81
N LEU A 115 -6.18 9.57 -2.05
CA LEU A 115 -7.42 9.97 -2.70
C LEU A 115 -8.10 11.08 -1.90
N ASN A 116 -8.58 12.09 -2.60
CA ASN A 116 -9.27 13.25 -2.06
C ASN A 116 -10.41 13.67 -3.00
N GLU A 117 -11.18 14.68 -2.60
CA GLU A 117 -12.36 15.14 -3.34
C GLU A 117 -12.04 15.73 -4.72
N GLU A 118 -10.81 16.16 -4.97
CA GLU A 118 -10.36 16.71 -6.25
C GLU A 118 -9.98 15.62 -7.26
N ALA A 119 -9.77 14.36 -6.78
CA ALA A 119 -9.34 13.28 -7.63
C ALA A 119 -10.41 12.88 -8.66
N GLU A 120 -10.05 12.88 -9.93
CA GLU A 120 -10.91 12.45 -11.05
C GLU A 120 -10.51 11.07 -11.59
N LEU A 121 -9.29 10.63 -11.31
CA LEU A 121 -8.73 9.35 -11.74
C LEU A 121 -7.73 8.83 -10.71
N GLY A 122 -7.82 7.55 -10.39
CA GLY A 122 -6.79 6.83 -9.62
C GLY A 122 -5.91 5.96 -10.53
N ILE A 123 -4.59 5.90 -10.30
CA ILE A 123 -3.68 4.98 -11.00
C ILE A 123 -2.81 4.27 -9.96
N PHE A 124 -3.10 3.00 -9.69
CA PHE A 124 -2.41 2.26 -8.64
C PHE A 124 -1.71 1.00 -9.14
N GLU A 125 -0.49 0.79 -8.66
CA GLU A 125 0.28 -0.42 -8.92
C GLU A 125 -0.07 -1.51 -7.90
N ALA A 126 -0.18 -2.76 -8.35
CA ALA A 126 -0.33 -3.94 -7.51
C ALA A 126 0.80 -4.94 -7.78
N GLY A 127 1.66 -5.14 -6.79
CA GLY A 127 2.74 -6.12 -6.79
C GLY A 127 2.49 -7.22 -5.76
N ILE A 128 2.82 -8.44 -6.12
CA ILE A 128 2.72 -9.60 -5.23
C ILE A 128 4.06 -10.33 -5.19
N SER A 129 4.36 -10.88 -4.03
CA SER A 129 5.48 -11.77 -3.79
C SER A 129 5.02 -13.21 -3.53
N GLU A 130 3.81 -13.40 -3.04
CA GLU A 130 3.26 -14.70 -2.63
C GLU A 130 1.82 -14.88 -3.11
N MET A 131 1.35 -16.14 -3.07
CA MET A 131 -0.04 -16.49 -3.34
C MET A 131 -0.98 -15.89 -2.28
N GLY A 132 -2.17 -15.47 -2.74
CA GLY A 132 -3.22 -14.91 -1.88
C GLY A 132 -3.10 -13.42 -1.58
N GLU A 133 -1.99 -12.77 -1.96
CA GLU A 133 -1.77 -11.34 -1.70
C GLU A 133 -2.64 -10.43 -2.57
N MET A 134 -2.91 -10.81 -3.83
CA MET A 134 -3.62 -9.95 -4.78
C MET A 134 -5.05 -9.65 -4.35
N GLY A 135 -5.70 -10.58 -3.65
CA GLY A 135 -7.05 -10.38 -3.14
C GLY A 135 -7.18 -9.19 -2.18
N ALA A 136 -6.17 -8.96 -1.32
CA ALA A 136 -6.14 -7.79 -0.44
C ALA A 136 -5.91 -6.49 -1.24
N LEU A 137 -4.97 -6.50 -2.19
CA LEU A 137 -4.70 -5.34 -3.05
C LEU A 137 -5.92 -4.95 -3.89
N LYS A 138 -6.63 -5.95 -4.45
CA LYS A 138 -7.88 -5.74 -5.20
C LYS A 138 -8.93 -5.01 -4.36
N ARG A 139 -9.16 -5.44 -3.11
CA ARG A 139 -10.16 -4.80 -2.23
C ARG A 139 -9.85 -3.33 -1.95
N MET A 140 -8.56 -3.01 -1.76
CA MET A 140 -8.13 -1.64 -1.52
C MET A 140 -8.17 -0.76 -2.77
N ILE A 141 -7.74 -1.27 -3.92
CA ILE A 141 -7.68 -0.52 -5.17
C ILE A 141 -9.07 -0.37 -5.80
N LYS A 142 -9.86 -1.44 -5.83
CA LYS A 142 -11.15 -1.54 -6.54
C LYS A 142 -11.04 -0.96 -7.95
N PRO A 143 -10.20 -1.57 -8.82
CA PRO A 143 -9.98 -1.01 -10.15
C PRO A 143 -11.22 -1.21 -11.02
N THR A 144 -11.51 -0.22 -11.87
CA THR A 144 -12.52 -0.29 -12.94
C THR A 144 -11.88 -0.64 -14.28
N ILE A 145 -10.58 -0.33 -14.43
CA ILE A 145 -9.77 -0.62 -15.62
C ILE A 145 -8.54 -1.41 -15.18
N GLY A 146 -8.25 -2.50 -15.89
CA GLY A 146 -7.11 -3.37 -15.60
C GLY A 146 -6.00 -3.28 -16.65
N ILE A 147 -4.74 -3.18 -16.22
CA ILE A 147 -3.57 -3.27 -17.12
C ILE A 147 -2.62 -4.33 -16.60
N LEU A 148 -2.41 -5.37 -17.42
CA LEU A 148 -1.36 -6.36 -17.20
C LEU A 148 -0.18 -6.04 -18.11
N THR A 149 0.96 -5.66 -17.54
CA THR A 149 2.14 -5.28 -18.33
C THR A 149 2.81 -6.49 -18.98
N ASN A 150 3.19 -7.45 -18.17
CA ASN A 150 3.74 -8.73 -18.63
C ASN A 150 3.74 -9.78 -17.52
N ILE A 151 3.98 -11.04 -17.90
CA ILE A 151 4.23 -12.14 -16.97
C ILE A 151 5.63 -12.69 -17.27
N GLY A 152 6.52 -12.63 -16.29
CA GLY A 152 7.92 -13.07 -16.40
C GLY A 152 8.45 -13.67 -15.10
N GLY A 153 9.75 -13.96 -15.05
CA GLY A 153 10.40 -14.72 -13.98
C GLY A 153 10.57 -14.00 -12.63
N ALA A 154 10.27 -12.70 -12.50
CA ALA A 154 10.44 -11.98 -11.22
C ALA A 154 9.60 -12.63 -10.10
N HIS A 155 10.22 -12.94 -8.94
CA HIS A 155 9.60 -13.65 -7.79
C HIS A 155 9.03 -15.04 -8.15
N GLN A 156 9.63 -15.74 -9.14
CA GLN A 156 9.14 -17.05 -9.55
C GLN A 156 9.33 -18.12 -8.48
N GLU A 157 10.31 -17.96 -7.60
CA GLU A 157 10.62 -18.86 -6.49
C GLU A 157 9.46 -19.10 -5.52
N ASN A 158 8.51 -18.16 -5.43
CA ASN A 158 7.36 -18.22 -4.54
C ASN A 158 6.07 -18.74 -5.22
N PHE A 159 6.19 -19.21 -6.48
CA PHE A 159 5.06 -19.73 -7.25
C PHE A 159 5.44 -21.06 -7.90
N PHE A 160 4.54 -22.05 -7.83
CA PHE A 160 4.78 -23.36 -8.43
C PHE A 160 4.90 -23.31 -9.96
N SER A 161 4.22 -22.36 -10.61
CA SER A 161 4.26 -22.20 -12.05
C SER A 161 4.03 -20.75 -12.49
N LEU A 162 4.42 -20.44 -13.72
CA LEU A 162 4.12 -19.15 -14.35
C LEU A 162 2.60 -18.95 -14.53
N GLN A 163 1.88 -20.04 -14.78
CA GLN A 163 0.43 -20.03 -14.92
C GLN A 163 -0.25 -19.64 -13.60
N GLU A 164 0.15 -20.24 -12.49
CA GLU A 164 -0.38 -19.93 -11.16
C GLU A 164 -0.15 -18.46 -10.82
N LYS A 165 1.07 -17.96 -11.03
CA LYS A 165 1.42 -16.55 -10.85
C LYS A 165 0.58 -15.61 -11.73
N CYS A 166 0.31 -16.01 -12.97
CA CYS A 166 -0.57 -15.28 -13.87
C CYS A 166 -1.99 -15.21 -13.31
N MET A 167 -2.55 -16.33 -12.88
CA MET A 167 -3.88 -16.40 -12.30
C MET A 167 -4.01 -15.56 -11.03
N GLU A 168 -2.99 -15.58 -10.16
CA GLU A 168 -2.96 -14.72 -8.98
C GLU A 168 -3.00 -13.24 -9.37
N LYS A 169 -2.17 -12.81 -10.33
CA LYS A 169 -2.18 -11.42 -10.83
C LYS A 169 -3.51 -11.02 -11.46
N LEU A 170 -4.13 -11.90 -12.24
CA LEU A 170 -5.43 -11.66 -12.86
C LEU A 170 -6.57 -11.51 -11.84
N THR A 171 -6.37 -11.93 -10.60
CA THR A 171 -7.33 -11.68 -9.51
C THR A 171 -7.61 -10.20 -9.31
N LEU A 172 -6.65 -9.32 -9.62
CA LEU A 172 -6.85 -7.86 -9.54
C LEU A 172 -8.04 -7.38 -10.40
N PHE A 173 -8.29 -8.04 -11.52
CA PHE A 173 -9.20 -7.58 -12.57
C PHE A 173 -10.59 -8.24 -12.53
N LYS A 174 -10.87 -9.11 -11.54
CA LYS A 174 -12.12 -9.88 -11.50
C LYS A 174 -13.41 -9.04 -11.53
N ASP A 175 -13.32 -7.77 -11.11
CA ASP A 175 -14.46 -6.85 -11.04
C ASP A 175 -14.23 -5.61 -11.91
N CYS A 176 -13.28 -5.65 -12.85
CA CYS A 176 -13.08 -4.56 -13.81
C CYS A 176 -14.15 -4.59 -14.90
N ASP A 177 -14.53 -3.39 -15.37
CA ASP A 177 -15.44 -3.22 -16.50
C ASP A 177 -14.71 -3.44 -17.84
N VAL A 178 -13.40 -3.15 -17.86
CA VAL A 178 -12.49 -3.27 -19.02
C VAL A 178 -11.12 -3.77 -18.55
#